data_1d7020a83dd330820babe73541f3caba
#
_entry.id   1d7020a83dd330820babe73541f3caba
#
_cell.length_a   1.000
_cell.length_b   1.000
_cell.length_c   1.000
_cell.angle_alpha   90.00
_cell.angle_beta   90.00
_cell.angle_gamma   90.00
#
_symmetry.space_group_name_H-M   'P 1'
#
loop_
_entity.id
_entity.type
_entity.pdbx_description
1 polymer ?
#
loop_
_entity_poly.entity_id
_entity_poly.type
_entity_poly.pdbx_seq_one_letter_code
_entity_poly.pdbx_strand_id
1 'polypeptide(L)'
;MKRNIKKYMFAIVGSLFFTVSSAQNSMVQCEDTCSHVHGIDLSHYQGEVFWEAIGDNSKMTYVYLKATEGGDRIDDKYERNIELAHKYGLKVGSYHFFRPKTDLTSQLENFKTQCRPSQQDLIPMIDVETKQGMGNEAFCDSLLKFLDMVEEAYHQKPLVYTGTNFYNRYLVGKLDDYKLMIAQYSSKEPILADDKDYLLWQYTGKGYIDGIRGYVDKSRFMGQHGLRELRYRRKH
;
A
#
# COMPACT_ATOMS: atom_id res chain seq x y z
N MET A 1 -17.87 77.57 -3.32
CA MET A 1 -16.65 76.84 -2.99
C MET A 1 -17.05 75.56 -2.25
N LYS A 2 -17.21 74.44 -2.98
CA LYS A 2 -17.61 73.14 -2.40
C LYS A 2 -16.43 72.16 -2.52
N ARG A 3 -15.90 71.74 -1.40
CA ARG A 3 -14.81 70.75 -1.31
C ARG A 3 -15.41 69.34 -1.42
N ASN A 4 -15.05 68.60 -2.44
CA ASN A 4 -15.34 67.17 -2.56
C ASN A 4 -14.32 66.35 -1.74
N ILE A 5 -14.81 65.62 -0.76
CA ILE A 5 -14.04 64.62 -0.02
C ILE A 5 -14.28 63.26 -0.68
N LYS A 6 -13.27 62.75 -1.38
CA LYS A 6 -13.27 61.38 -1.87
C LYS A 6 -12.98 60.42 -0.72
N LYS A 7 -13.94 59.58 -0.36
CA LYS A 7 -13.76 58.42 0.52
C LYS A 7 -13.05 57.32 -0.23
N TYR A 8 -11.86 56.98 0.17
CA TYR A 8 -11.18 55.76 -0.26
C TYR A 8 -11.70 54.59 0.57
N MET A 9 -12.39 53.68 -0.06
CA MET A 9 -12.82 52.43 0.53
C MET A 9 -11.69 51.43 0.30
N PHE A 10 -10.94 51.10 1.37
CA PHE A 10 -9.97 50.01 1.36
C PHE A 10 -10.74 48.68 1.43
N ALA A 11 -10.76 47.95 0.33
CA ALA A 11 -11.20 46.55 0.37
C ALA A 11 -10.09 45.70 0.98
N ILE A 12 -10.36 45.22 2.18
CA ILE A 12 -9.51 44.18 2.80
C ILE A 12 -9.88 42.86 2.12
N VAL A 13 -9.05 42.44 1.17
CA VAL A 13 -9.11 41.08 0.62
C VAL A 13 -8.46 40.17 1.67
N GLY A 14 -9.30 39.60 2.51
CA GLY A 14 -8.88 38.56 3.42
C GLY A 14 -8.51 37.30 2.64
N SER A 15 -7.21 37.06 2.50
CA SER A 15 -6.70 35.79 1.97
C SER A 15 -6.97 34.71 3.01
N LEU A 16 -8.05 33.94 2.79
CA LEU A 16 -8.21 32.63 3.44
C LEU A 16 -7.15 31.67 2.85
N PHE A 17 -5.97 31.67 3.43
CA PHE A 17 -5.05 30.55 3.21
C PHE A 17 -5.60 29.33 3.97
N PHE A 18 -6.13 28.40 3.23
CA PHE A 18 -6.50 27.09 3.75
C PHE A 18 -5.26 26.39 4.27
N THR A 19 -5.20 26.19 5.56
CA THR A 19 -4.17 25.37 6.26
C THR A 19 -4.47 23.87 6.09
N VAL A 20 -4.53 23.37 4.86
CA VAL A 20 -4.68 21.92 4.58
C VAL A 20 -3.31 21.23 4.57
N SER A 21 -2.23 22.01 4.64
CA SER A 21 -0.87 21.51 4.43
C SER A 21 -0.14 20.98 5.67
N SER A 22 -0.64 21.22 6.91
CA SER A 22 0.20 20.98 8.09
C SER A 22 0.33 19.52 8.50
N ALA A 23 -0.69 18.71 8.36
CA ALA A 23 -0.63 17.30 8.77
C ALA A 23 0.20 16.45 7.80
N GLN A 24 0.09 16.73 6.50
CA GLN A 24 0.85 16.01 5.47
C GLN A 24 2.33 16.41 5.47
N ASN A 25 2.63 17.70 5.70
CA ASN A 25 4.01 18.17 5.87
C ASN A 25 4.65 17.66 7.18
N SER A 26 3.87 17.51 8.25
CA SER A 26 4.40 16.98 9.51
C SER A 26 4.72 15.48 9.40
N MET A 27 3.97 14.72 8.60
CA MET A 27 4.28 13.32 8.33
C MET A 27 5.51 13.14 7.44
N VAL A 28 5.64 13.94 6.38
CA VAL A 28 6.86 13.95 5.54
C VAL A 28 8.08 14.34 6.37
N GLN A 29 7.98 15.36 7.22
CA GLN A 29 9.07 15.72 8.14
C GLN A 29 9.37 14.63 9.17
N CYS A 30 8.36 13.89 9.65
CA CYS A 30 8.58 12.77 10.55
C CYS A 30 9.31 11.62 9.84
N GLU A 31 9.04 11.36 8.56
CA GLU A 31 9.77 10.38 7.78
C GLU A 31 11.25 10.68 7.67
N ASP A 32 11.61 11.94 7.43
CA ASP A 32 13.01 12.34 7.29
C ASP A 32 13.80 12.27 8.59
N THR A 33 13.13 12.33 9.74
CA THR A 33 13.76 12.38 11.06
C THR A 33 13.60 11.10 11.89
N CYS A 34 12.62 10.23 11.60
CA CYS A 34 12.36 9.03 12.37
C CYS A 34 13.25 7.85 11.94
N SER A 35 13.43 6.88 12.85
CA SER A 35 14.21 5.65 12.62
C SER A 35 13.44 4.55 11.91
N HIS A 36 12.19 4.80 11.50
CA HIS A 36 11.36 3.79 10.86
C HIS A 36 11.86 3.45 9.46
N VAL A 37 11.79 2.17 9.15
CA VAL A 37 11.96 1.66 7.80
C VAL A 37 10.66 1.86 7.04
N HIS A 38 10.74 2.52 5.90
CA HIS A 38 9.60 2.81 5.06
C HIS A 38 9.62 1.96 3.79
N GLY A 39 8.42 1.75 3.25
CA GLY A 39 8.21 1.14 1.97
C GLY A 39 7.16 1.88 1.15
N ILE A 40 7.07 1.51 -0.09
CA ILE A 40 6.12 2.04 -1.07
C ILE A 40 5.39 0.91 -1.78
N ASP A 41 4.22 1.25 -2.29
CA ASP A 41 3.44 0.36 -3.13
C ASP A 41 3.28 1.02 -4.50
N LEU A 42 3.59 0.27 -5.56
CA LEU A 42 3.63 0.78 -6.92
C LEU A 42 2.83 -0.11 -7.89
N SER A 43 2.30 0.53 -8.91
CA SER A 43 1.68 -0.11 -10.05
C SER A 43 1.98 0.69 -11.33
N HIS A 44 1.37 0.32 -12.45
CA HIS A 44 1.44 1.12 -13.68
C HIS A 44 0.99 2.58 -13.52
N TYR A 45 0.18 2.89 -12.49
CA TYR A 45 -0.31 4.26 -12.26
C TYR A 45 0.80 5.27 -11.96
N GLN A 46 1.93 4.84 -11.41
CA GLN A 46 3.08 5.71 -11.16
C GLN A 46 3.93 5.95 -12.43
N GLY A 47 3.61 5.29 -13.53
CA GLY A 47 4.29 5.47 -14.82
C GLY A 47 5.76 5.05 -14.79
N GLU A 48 6.64 5.93 -15.28
CA GLU A 48 8.08 5.69 -15.26
C GLU A 48 8.69 6.07 -13.91
N VAL A 49 9.41 5.13 -13.32
CA VAL A 49 10.08 5.26 -12.02
C VAL A 49 11.59 5.34 -12.21
N PHE A 50 12.23 6.31 -11.57
CA PHE A 50 13.67 6.48 -11.52
C PHE A 50 14.23 5.78 -10.28
N TRP A 51 14.46 4.49 -10.41
CA TRP A 51 14.81 3.59 -9.31
C TRP A 51 16.12 3.90 -8.60
N GLU A 52 17.08 4.51 -9.30
CA GLU A 52 18.34 4.97 -8.71
C GLU A 52 18.09 5.97 -7.56
N ALA A 53 17.24 6.96 -7.80
CA ALA A 53 16.89 7.94 -6.76
C ALA A 53 16.17 7.32 -5.56
N ILE A 54 15.34 6.27 -5.79
CA ILE A 54 14.68 5.55 -4.69
C ILE A 54 15.69 4.71 -3.92
N GLY A 55 16.60 4.02 -4.60
CA GLY A 55 17.65 3.20 -3.98
C GLY A 55 18.64 4.00 -3.13
N ASP A 56 18.88 5.26 -3.50
CA ASP A 56 19.73 6.17 -2.74
C ASP A 56 19.07 6.69 -1.45
N ASN A 57 17.77 6.54 -1.31
CA ASN A 57 17.04 6.91 -0.10
C ASN A 57 17.24 5.85 0.99
N SER A 58 18.13 6.11 1.96
CA SER A 58 18.48 5.17 3.02
C SER A 58 17.30 4.71 3.91
N LYS A 59 16.17 5.39 3.85
CA LYS A 59 14.96 5.02 4.59
C LYS A 59 14.03 4.13 3.78
N MET A 60 14.18 4.06 2.45
CA MET A 60 13.42 3.19 1.58
C MET A 60 14.08 1.82 1.55
N THR A 61 13.39 0.80 2.04
CA THR A 61 13.99 -0.53 2.16
C THR A 61 13.24 -1.56 1.33
N TYR A 62 11.94 -1.40 1.15
CA TYR A 62 11.11 -2.36 0.46
C TYR A 62 10.09 -1.69 -0.45
N VAL A 63 9.65 -2.47 -1.42
CA VAL A 63 8.55 -2.11 -2.32
C VAL A 63 7.63 -3.30 -2.54
N TYR A 64 6.33 -3.05 -2.55
CA TYR A 64 5.35 -3.97 -3.11
C TYR A 64 4.92 -3.50 -4.48
N LEU A 65 5.03 -4.39 -5.47
CA LEU A 65 4.70 -4.11 -6.87
C LEU A 65 3.40 -4.82 -7.25
N LYS A 66 2.47 -4.10 -7.87
CA LYS A 66 1.31 -4.73 -8.48
C LYS A 66 1.77 -5.72 -9.53
N ALA A 67 1.44 -6.98 -9.35
CA ALA A 67 1.73 -8.01 -10.32
C ALA A 67 0.51 -8.26 -11.21
N THR A 68 -0.64 -8.48 -10.58
CA THR A 68 -1.85 -8.88 -11.28
C THR A 68 -3.12 -8.41 -10.56
N GLU A 69 -4.26 -8.53 -11.26
CA GLU A 69 -5.60 -8.28 -10.74
C GLU A 69 -6.59 -9.26 -11.36
N GLY A 70 -7.43 -9.90 -10.56
CA GLY A 70 -8.41 -10.85 -11.04
C GLY A 70 -7.79 -11.99 -11.87
N GLY A 71 -8.57 -12.57 -12.78
CA GLY A 71 -8.15 -13.77 -13.51
C GLY A 71 -7.24 -13.54 -14.71
N ASP A 72 -7.07 -12.28 -15.17
CA ASP A 72 -6.49 -12.01 -16.50
C ASP A 72 -5.67 -10.72 -16.62
N ARG A 73 -5.72 -9.82 -15.63
CA ARG A 73 -5.01 -8.55 -15.71
C ARG A 73 -3.60 -8.68 -15.15
N ILE A 74 -2.62 -8.29 -15.94
CA ILE A 74 -1.22 -8.17 -15.58
C ILE A 74 -0.85 -6.69 -15.58
N ASP A 75 -0.07 -6.26 -14.59
CA ASP A 75 0.46 -4.90 -14.57
C ASP A 75 1.61 -4.77 -15.57
N ASP A 76 1.48 -3.88 -16.54
CA ASP A 76 2.40 -3.72 -17.66
C ASP A 76 3.79 -3.17 -17.28
N LYS A 77 3.93 -2.63 -16.07
CA LYS A 77 5.20 -2.13 -15.53
C LYS A 77 5.89 -3.13 -14.60
N TYR A 78 5.23 -4.24 -14.25
CA TYR A 78 5.71 -5.15 -13.22
C TYR A 78 7.12 -5.71 -13.52
N GLU A 79 7.32 -6.33 -14.68
CA GLU A 79 8.60 -6.99 -15.03
C GLU A 79 9.78 -5.98 -15.00
N ARG A 80 9.57 -4.80 -15.57
CA ARG A 80 10.58 -3.73 -15.53
C ARG A 80 10.85 -3.27 -14.11
N ASN A 81 9.81 -3.08 -13.33
CA ASN A 81 9.92 -2.52 -11.98
C ASN A 81 10.59 -3.50 -11.02
N ILE A 82 10.29 -4.80 -11.09
CA ILE A 82 10.92 -5.79 -10.21
C ILE A 82 12.43 -5.93 -10.49
N GLU A 83 12.83 -5.92 -11.77
CA GLU A 83 14.22 -5.96 -12.15
C GLU A 83 15.01 -4.75 -11.63
N LEU A 84 14.45 -3.56 -11.85
CA LEU A 84 15.12 -2.30 -11.45
C LEU A 84 15.12 -2.10 -9.94
N ALA A 85 14.04 -2.44 -9.23
CA ALA A 85 14.01 -2.38 -7.77
C ALA A 85 15.10 -3.25 -7.15
N HIS A 86 15.29 -4.47 -7.64
CA HIS A 86 16.41 -5.34 -7.21
C HIS A 86 17.77 -4.75 -7.54
N LYS A 87 17.94 -4.24 -8.78
CA LYS A 87 19.20 -3.63 -9.22
C LYS A 87 19.65 -2.51 -8.29
N TYR A 88 18.71 -1.73 -7.77
CA TYR A 88 18.99 -0.61 -6.86
C TYR A 88 18.82 -0.97 -5.37
N GLY A 89 18.81 -2.27 -5.03
CA GLY A 89 18.99 -2.78 -3.66
C GLY A 89 17.74 -2.85 -2.80
N LEU A 90 16.55 -2.57 -3.35
CA LEU A 90 15.30 -2.68 -2.61
C LEU A 90 14.87 -4.14 -2.42
N LYS A 91 14.17 -4.41 -1.31
CA LYS A 91 13.51 -5.69 -1.09
C LYS A 91 12.13 -5.69 -1.73
N VAL A 92 11.86 -6.67 -2.57
CA VAL A 92 10.67 -6.69 -3.42
C VAL A 92 9.69 -7.76 -2.98
N GLY A 93 8.43 -7.34 -2.84
CA GLY A 93 7.24 -8.20 -2.80
C GLY A 93 6.29 -7.88 -3.94
N SER A 94 5.46 -8.84 -4.27
CA SER A 94 4.43 -8.68 -5.31
C SER A 94 3.05 -8.74 -4.71
N TYR A 95 2.12 -7.95 -5.25
CA TYR A 95 0.73 -8.05 -4.84
C TYR A 95 -0.25 -8.38 -5.96
N HIS A 96 -1.32 -9.04 -5.55
CA HIS A 96 -2.46 -9.38 -6.37
C HIS A 96 -3.71 -8.64 -5.88
N PHE A 97 -4.38 -7.91 -6.75
CA PHE A 97 -5.66 -7.29 -6.43
C PHE A 97 -6.79 -8.32 -6.55
N PHE A 98 -7.35 -8.71 -5.41
CA PHE A 98 -8.35 -9.75 -5.32
C PHE A 98 -9.72 -9.30 -5.85
N ARG A 99 -10.31 -10.12 -6.73
CA ARG A 99 -11.64 -9.91 -7.30
C ARG A 99 -12.58 -11.06 -6.87
N PRO A 100 -13.38 -10.90 -5.80
CA PRO A 100 -14.09 -12.01 -5.16
C PRO A 100 -15.12 -12.72 -6.03
N LYS A 101 -15.58 -12.11 -7.13
CA LYS A 101 -16.49 -12.74 -8.10
C LYS A 101 -15.79 -13.45 -9.26
N THR A 102 -14.49 -13.33 -9.35
CA THR A 102 -13.69 -14.01 -10.37
C THR A 102 -13.30 -15.40 -9.88
N ASP A 103 -13.22 -16.36 -10.77
CA ASP A 103 -12.77 -17.72 -10.44
C ASP A 103 -11.41 -17.72 -9.73
N LEU A 104 -11.33 -18.43 -8.61
CA LEU A 104 -10.16 -18.39 -7.73
C LEU A 104 -8.93 -19.06 -8.35
N THR A 105 -9.15 -20.12 -9.12
CA THR A 105 -8.06 -20.83 -9.80
C THR A 105 -7.45 -19.93 -10.87
N SER A 106 -8.29 -19.28 -11.66
CA SER A 106 -7.82 -18.32 -12.67
C SER A 106 -7.02 -17.16 -12.05
N GLN A 107 -7.46 -16.65 -10.87
CA GLN A 107 -6.72 -15.62 -10.16
C GLN A 107 -5.35 -16.11 -9.66
N LEU A 108 -5.29 -17.31 -9.08
CA LEU A 108 -4.04 -17.88 -8.62
C LEU A 108 -3.08 -18.11 -9.80
N GLU A 109 -3.56 -18.71 -10.88
CA GLU A 109 -2.72 -18.94 -12.05
C GLU A 109 -2.23 -17.62 -12.66
N ASN A 110 -3.09 -16.61 -12.78
CA ASN A 110 -2.67 -15.28 -13.20
C ASN A 110 -1.57 -14.71 -12.28
N PHE A 111 -1.74 -14.78 -10.96
CA PHE A 111 -0.74 -14.28 -10.00
C PHE A 111 0.59 -15.01 -10.12
N LYS A 112 0.59 -16.33 -10.26
CA LYS A 112 1.79 -17.16 -10.42
C LYS A 112 2.61 -16.82 -11.66
N THR A 113 1.97 -16.32 -12.73
CA THR A 113 2.70 -15.94 -13.95
C THR A 113 3.72 -14.82 -13.70
N GLN A 114 3.42 -13.92 -12.77
CA GLN A 114 4.24 -12.76 -12.43
C GLN A 114 5.00 -12.92 -11.12
N CYS A 115 4.32 -13.30 -10.04
CA CYS A 115 4.90 -13.45 -8.71
C CYS A 115 5.73 -14.75 -8.60
N ARG A 116 6.85 -14.80 -9.31
CA ARG A 116 7.73 -15.97 -9.33
C ARG A 116 8.53 -16.05 -8.03
N PRO A 117 8.54 -17.19 -7.32
CA PRO A 117 9.28 -17.36 -6.06
C PRO A 117 10.76 -16.95 -6.13
N SER A 118 11.41 -17.13 -7.29
CA SER A 118 12.81 -16.76 -7.49
C SER A 118 13.08 -15.25 -7.44
N GLN A 119 12.06 -14.44 -7.67
CA GLN A 119 12.15 -12.97 -7.72
C GLN A 119 11.60 -12.30 -6.46
N GLN A 120 11.10 -13.06 -5.48
CA GLN A 120 10.51 -12.48 -4.27
C GLN A 120 11.53 -12.43 -3.12
N ASP A 121 11.68 -11.27 -2.50
CA ASP A 121 12.32 -11.12 -1.19
C ASP A 121 11.30 -11.16 -0.06
N LEU A 122 10.09 -10.67 -0.34
CA LEU A 122 9.00 -10.56 0.63
C LEU A 122 7.87 -11.54 0.29
N ILE A 123 7.10 -11.93 1.31
CA ILE A 123 5.92 -12.79 1.13
C ILE A 123 4.93 -12.13 0.17
N PRO A 124 4.23 -12.90 -0.67
CA PRO A 124 3.18 -12.38 -1.54
C PRO A 124 2.14 -11.59 -0.74
N MET A 125 1.58 -10.55 -1.33
CA MET A 125 0.51 -9.77 -0.71
C MET A 125 -0.79 -9.90 -1.49
N ILE A 126 -1.90 -10.06 -0.79
CA ILE A 126 -3.25 -10.07 -1.35
C ILE A 126 -3.95 -8.78 -0.92
N ASP A 127 -4.32 -8.00 -1.91
CA ASP A 127 -4.97 -6.70 -1.77
C ASP A 127 -6.49 -6.87 -1.81
N VAL A 128 -7.16 -6.55 -0.69
CA VAL A 128 -8.57 -6.85 -0.42
C VAL A 128 -9.33 -5.58 -0.08
N GLU A 129 -9.97 -4.98 -1.09
CA GLU A 129 -10.63 -3.68 -0.95
C GLU A 129 -12.13 -3.70 -1.29
N THR A 130 -12.61 -4.75 -1.91
CA THR A 130 -13.99 -4.79 -2.40
C THR A 130 -14.63 -6.16 -2.26
N LYS A 131 -15.92 -6.18 -1.90
CA LYS A 131 -16.78 -7.38 -1.97
C LYS A 131 -17.49 -7.56 -3.30
N GLN A 132 -17.44 -6.58 -4.16
CA GLN A 132 -18.20 -6.54 -5.43
C GLN A 132 -19.70 -6.88 -5.27
N GLY A 133 -20.30 -6.47 -4.14
CA GLY A 133 -21.71 -6.74 -3.83
C GLY A 133 -22.04 -8.17 -3.38
N MET A 134 -21.05 -9.02 -3.09
CA MET A 134 -21.28 -10.33 -2.46
C MET A 134 -21.82 -10.19 -1.02
N GLY A 135 -22.56 -11.18 -0.56
CA GLY A 135 -22.89 -11.33 0.86
C GLY A 135 -21.60 -11.49 1.70
N ASN A 136 -21.64 -11.10 2.98
CA ASN A 136 -20.45 -11.10 3.82
C ASN A 136 -19.85 -12.50 4.00
N GLU A 137 -20.68 -13.50 4.26
CA GLU A 137 -20.25 -14.88 4.45
C GLU A 137 -19.59 -15.44 3.19
N ALA A 138 -20.30 -15.38 2.06
CA ALA A 138 -19.77 -15.86 0.78
C ALA A 138 -18.49 -15.14 0.35
N PHE A 139 -18.37 -13.84 0.67
CA PHE A 139 -17.14 -13.09 0.44
C PHE A 139 -15.99 -13.59 1.32
N CYS A 140 -16.21 -13.77 2.63
CA CYS A 140 -15.19 -14.27 3.53
C CYS A 140 -14.75 -15.68 3.16
N ASP A 141 -15.68 -16.57 2.83
CA ASP A 141 -15.38 -17.95 2.39
C ASP A 141 -14.52 -17.94 1.11
N SER A 142 -14.89 -17.10 0.13
CA SER A 142 -14.12 -16.93 -1.10
C SER A 142 -12.71 -16.40 -0.83
N LEU A 143 -12.58 -15.39 0.04
CA LEU A 143 -11.29 -14.82 0.40
C LEU A 143 -10.41 -15.84 1.13
N LEU A 144 -10.92 -16.49 2.18
CA LEU A 144 -10.15 -17.46 2.95
C LEU A 144 -9.68 -18.62 2.08
N LYS A 145 -10.55 -19.15 1.23
CA LYS A 145 -10.19 -20.18 0.25
C LYS A 145 -9.07 -19.71 -0.68
N PHE A 146 -9.12 -18.45 -1.16
CA PHE A 146 -8.06 -17.92 -2.02
C PHE A 146 -6.74 -17.77 -1.25
N LEU A 147 -6.78 -17.29 -0.01
CA LEU A 147 -5.59 -17.18 0.84
C LEU A 147 -4.94 -18.54 1.10
N ASP A 148 -5.73 -19.58 1.35
CA ASP A 148 -5.24 -20.96 1.50
C ASP A 148 -4.58 -21.48 0.21
N MET A 149 -5.19 -21.22 -0.95
CA MET A 149 -4.60 -21.58 -2.25
C MET A 149 -3.26 -20.86 -2.49
N VAL A 150 -3.16 -19.59 -2.10
CA VAL A 150 -1.89 -18.83 -2.18
C VAL A 150 -0.87 -19.40 -1.19
N GLU A 151 -1.26 -19.71 0.04
CA GLU A 151 -0.37 -20.34 1.02
C GLU A 151 0.18 -21.68 0.51
N GLU A 152 -0.67 -22.52 -0.08
CA GLU A 152 -0.26 -23.78 -0.68
C GLU A 152 0.75 -23.57 -1.82
N ALA A 153 0.49 -22.62 -2.71
CA ALA A 153 1.33 -22.35 -3.87
C ALA A 153 2.70 -21.77 -3.51
N TYR A 154 2.75 -20.91 -2.48
CA TYR A 154 3.98 -20.22 -2.07
C TYR A 154 4.60 -20.80 -0.79
N HIS A 155 3.96 -21.77 -0.14
CA HIS A 155 4.39 -22.42 1.10
C HIS A 155 4.58 -21.43 2.28
N GLN A 156 3.95 -20.29 2.20
CA GLN A 156 3.91 -19.26 3.26
C GLN A 156 2.58 -18.49 3.17
N LYS A 157 2.03 -18.16 4.33
CA LYS A 157 0.85 -17.29 4.38
C LYS A 157 1.14 -15.95 3.75
N PRO A 158 0.27 -15.46 2.87
CA PRO A 158 0.44 -14.13 2.30
C PRO A 158 0.22 -13.04 3.35
N LEU A 159 0.76 -11.86 3.09
CA LEU A 159 0.36 -10.62 3.73
C LEU A 159 -1.02 -10.22 3.18
N VAL A 160 -1.93 -9.80 4.03
CA VAL A 160 -3.24 -9.29 3.59
C VAL A 160 -3.25 -7.77 3.76
N TYR A 161 -3.45 -7.07 2.65
CA TYR A 161 -3.67 -5.62 2.63
C TYR A 161 -5.15 -5.32 2.60
N THR A 162 -5.58 -4.35 3.41
CA THR A 162 -6.95 -3.83 3.41
C THR A 162 -7.04 -2.47 4.13
N GLY A 163 -8.11 -1.71 3.86
CA GLY A 163 -8.40 -0.48 4.60
C GLY A 163 -9.01 -0.75 5.99
N THR A 164 -8.74 0.12 6.97
CA THR A 164 -9.29 0.02 8.35
C THR A 164 -10.81 -0.15 8.36
N ASN A 165 -11.53 0.67 7.60
CA ASN A 165 -12.99 0.60 7.55
C ASN A 165 -13.49 -0.71 6.94
N PHE A 166 -12.78 -1.24 5.93
CA PHE A 166 -13.14 -2.50 5.29
C PHE A 166 -12.89 -3.67 6.24
N TYR A 167 -11.75 -3.69 6.92
CA TYR A 167 -11.44 -4.67 7.94
C TYR A 167 -12.50 -4.69 9.05
N ASN A 168 -12.71 -3.54 9.69
CA ASN A 168 -13.64 -3.42 10.82
C ASN A 168 -15.09 -3.79 10.47
N ARG A 169 -15.46 -3.64 9.21
CA ARG A 169 -16.82 -3.96 8.75
C ARG A 169 -17.00 -5.41 8.33
N TYR A 170 -15.96 -6.07 7.80
CA TYR A 170 -16.15 -7.35 7.11
C TYR A 170 -15.17 -8.46 7.54
N LEU A 171 -14.02 -8.13 8.13
CA LEU A 171 -12.92 -9.08 8.32
C LEU A 171 -12.54 -9.35 9.78
N VAL A 172 -13.20 -8.70 10.73
CA VAL A 172 -13.00 -8.90 12.17
C VAL A 172 -13.12 -10.39 12.53
N GLY A 173 -12.09 -10.95 13.20
CA GLY A 173 -12.02 -12.36 13.60
C GLY A 173 -11.95 -13.37 12.45
N LYS A 174 -11.63 -12.93 11.22
CA LYS A 174 -11.49 -13.81 10.04
C LYS A 174 -10.04 -14.04 9.61
N LEU A 175 -9.14 -13.17 10.03
CA LEU A 175 -7.75 -13.16 9.58
C LEU A 175 -6.76 -13.36 10.72
N ASP A 176 -7.13 -14.08 11.78
CA ASP A 176 -6.32 -14.21 13.01
C ASP A 176 -4.91 -14.73 12.76
N ASP A 177 -4.76 -15.63 11.82
CA ASP A 177 -3.48 -16.24 11.46
C ASP A 177 -2.68 -15.47 10.40
N TYR A 178 -3.21 -14.38 9.87
CA TYR A 178 -2.58 -13.63 8.78
C TYR A 178 -1.92 -12.36 9.30
N LYS A 179 -0.77 -12.02 8.71
CA LYS A 179 -0.14 -10.71 8.86
C LYS A 179 -0.92 -9.68 8.07
N LEU A 180 -1.06 -8.48 8.62
CA LEU A 180 -1.85 -7.43 8.02
C LEU A 180 -1.00 -6.22 7.66
N MET A 181 -1.32 -5.61 6.52
CA MET A 181 -1.00 -4.25 6.16
C MET A 181 -2.30 -3.45 6.10
N ILE A 182 -2.42 -2.46 6.97
CA ILE A 182 -3.66 -1.70 7.12
C ILE A 182 -3.50 -0.30 6.55
N ALA A 183 -4.40 0.05 5.63
CA ALA A 183 -4.44 1.40 5.07
C ALA A 183 -5.36 2.31 5.87
N GLN A 184 -4.82 3.45 6.28
CA GLN A 184 -5.56 4.57 6.84
C GLN A 184 -4.83 5.87 6.55
N TYR A 185 -5.35 6.67 5.65
CA TYR A 185 -4.73 7.95 5.25
C TYR A 185 -5.06 9.05 6.27
N SER A 186 -4.31 9.06 7.34
CA SER A 186 -4.57 9.88 8.52
C SER A 186 -3.28 10.08 9.32
N SER A 187 -3.26 11.08 10.22
CA SER A 187 -2.21 11.25 11.21
C SER A 187 -2.34 10.32 12.43
N LYS A 188 -3.45 9.59 12.53
CA LYS A 188 -3.71 8.65 13.61
C LYS A 188 -3.58 7.23 13.10
N GLU A 189 -2.96 6.39 13.90
CA GLU A 189 -2.81 4.96 13.62
C GLU A 189 -4.17 4.26 13.48
N PRO A 190 -4.27 3.24 12.60
CA PRO A 190 -5.45 2.40 12.50
C PRO A 190 -5.83 1.75 13.84
N ILE A 191 -7.13 1.74 14.14
CA ILE A 191 -7.68 1.00 15.27
C ILE A 191 -8.56 -0.10 14.69
N LEU A 192 -8.17 -1.35 14.91
CA LEU A 192 -8.95 -2.52 14.51
C LEU A 192 -9.94 -2.88 15.64
N ALA A 193 -11.15 -3.26 15.26
CA ALA A 193 -12.26 -3.45 16.20
C ALA A 193 -12.08 -4.67 17.13
N ASP A 194 -11.20 -5.59 16.79
CA ASP A 194 -10.81 -6.77 17.57
C ASP A 194 -9.42 -6.64 18.21
N ASP A 195 -8.87 -5.43 18.23
CA ASP A 195 -7.52 -5.13 18.74
C ASP A 195 -6.41 -6.00 18.10
N LYS A 196 -6.68 -6.58 16.91
CA LYS A 196 -5.70 -7.38 16.20
C LYS A 196 -4.48 -6.54 15.84
N ASP A 197 -3.32 -7.10 16.13
CA ASP A 197 -2.03 -6.52 15.75
C ASP A 197 -1.83 -6.55 14.23
N TYR A 198 -1.18 -5.53 13.68
CA TYR A 198 -0.87 -5.43 12.26
C TYR A 198 0.57 -4.98 12.03
N LEU A 199 1.16 -5.56 11.00
CA LEU A 199 2.60 -5.44 10.72
C LEU A 199 2.96 -4.09 10.11
N LEU A 200 2.13 -3.63 9.18
CA LEU A 200 2.37 -2.44 8.38
C LEU A 200 1.16 -1.50 8.41
N TRP A 201 1.46 -0.23 8.42
CA TRP A 201 0.50 0.84 8.20
C TRP A 201 0.82 1.61 6.92
N GLN A 202 -0.07 1.56 5.94
CA GLN A 202 -0.05 2.46 4.79
C GLN A 202 -0.74 3.76 5.19
N TYR A 203 0.06 4.78 5.51
CA TYR A 203 -0.40 5.99 6.18
C TYR A 203 -0.78 7.12 5.22
N THR A 204 -0.37 7.05 3.96
CA THR A 204 -0.71 8.04 2.93
C THR A 204 -0.74 7.43 1.53
N GLY A 205 -1.70 7.87 0.71
CA GLY A 205 -1.76 7.65 -0.73
C GLY A 205 -1.33 8.90 -1.52
N LYS A 206 -0.74 9.89 -0.84
CA LYS A 206 -0.29 11.16 -1.44
C LYS A 206 1.14 11.51 -1.02
N GLY A 207 1.97 10.49 -0.81
CA GLY A 207 3.38 10.66 -0.53
C GLY A 207 4.14 11.18 -1.75
N TYR A 208 5.27 11.82 -1.48
CA TYR A 208 6.26 12.17 -2.51
C TYR A 208 7.55 11.43 -2.22
N ILE A 209 8.18 10.94 -3.25
CA ILE A 209 9.50 10.32 -3.22
C ILE A 209 10.27 10.77 -4.46
N ASP A 210 11.51 11.12 -4.29
CA ASP A 210 12.41 11.38 -5.40
C ASP A 210 12.51 10.13 -6.29
N GLY A 211 12.35 10.34 -7.59
CA GLY A 211 12.30 9.24 -8.54
C GLY A 211 10.89 8.85 -9.01
N ILE A 212 9.81 9.34 -8.36
CA ILE A 212 8.43 9.10 -8.76
C ILE A 212 7.75 10.40 -9.11
N ARG A 213 7.13 10.46 -10.29
CA ARG A 213 6.30 11.59 -10.69
C ARG A 213 4.88 11.44 -10.12
N GLY A 214 4.47 12.40 -9.28
CA GLY A 214 3.13 12.40 -8.67
C GLY A 214 3.11 11.72 -7.31
N TYR A 215 1.96 11.18 -6.96
CA TYR A 215 1.74 10.59 -5.64
C TYR A 215 2.08 9.10 -5.60
N VAL A 216 2.52 8.67 -4.42
CA VAL A 216 2.81 7.28 -4.12
C VAL A 216 2.27 6.89 -2.74
N ASP A 217 1.82 5.65 -2.62
CA ASP A 217 1.45 5.06 -1.36
C ASP A 217 2.69 4.76 -0.52
N LYS A 218 2.69 5.22 0.73
CA LYS A 218 3.80 5.02 1.66
C LYS A 218 3.33 4.27 2.89
N SER A 219 4.15 3.31 3.31
CA SER A 219 3.89 2.47 4.46
C SER A 219 5.10 2.40 5.40
N ARG A 220 4.84 2.01 6.65
CA ARG A 220 5.88 1.79 7.66
C ARG A 220 5.54 0.60 8.54
N PHE A 221 6.56 0.02 9.16
CA PHE A 221 6.37 -0.98 10.20
C PHE A 221 5.79 -0.36 11.47
N MET A 222 4.98 -1.14 12.17
CA MET A 222 4.36 -0.75 13.42
C MET A 222 5.09 -1.37 14.61
N GLY A 223 5.02 -0.69 15.76
CA GLY A 223 5.58 -1.18 17.01
C GLY A 223 7.02 -1.70 16.91
N GLN A 224 7.22 -2.96 17.24
CA GLN A 224 8.51 -3.66 17.17
C GLN A 224 8.66 -4.53 15.91
N HIS A 225 7.70 -4.45 14.99
CA HIS A 225 7.75 -5.21 13.74
C HIS A 225 8.84 -4.71 12.79
N GLY A 226 9.27 -5.58 11.90
CA GLY A 226 10.32 -5.24 10.96
C GLY A 226 10.37 -6.15 9.73
N LEU A 227 11.25 -5.81 8.81
CA LEU A 227 11.39 -6.47 7.51
C LEU A 227 11.60 -7.99 7.60
N ARG A 228 12.19 -8.48 8.69
CA ARG A 228 12.41 -9.92 8.90
C ARG A 228 11.11 -10.74 8.86
N GLU A 229 10.01 -10.15 9.30
CA GLU A 229 8.71 -10.80 9.36
C GLU A 229 8.02 -10.92 7.99
N LEU A 230 8.40 -10.05 7.06
CA LEU A 230 7.93 -10.09 5.67
C LEU A 230 8.77 -11.01 4.78
N ARG A 231 9.90 -11.50 5.26
CA ARG A 231 10.85 -12.22 4.40
C ARG A 231 10.23 -13.48 3.79
N TYR A 232 10.28 -13.57 2.48
CA TYR A 232 9.94 -14.80 1.75
C TYR A 232 11.04 -15.85 1.90
N ARG A 233 10.67 -17.05 2.33
CA ARG A 233 11.60 -18.17 2.52
C ARG A 233 11.35 -19.18 1.39
N ARG A 234 12.23 -19.17 0.41
CA ARG A 234 12.18 -20.17 -0.67
C ARG A 234 12.39 -21.57 -0.05
N LYS A 235 11.49 -22.50 -0.37
CA LYS A 235 11.78 -23.93 -0.15
C LYS A 235 12.67 -24.39 -1.32
N HIS A 236 13.79 -24.97 -0.99
CA HIS A 236 14.69 -25.62 -1.93
C HIS A 236 14.16 -27.01 -2.28
#